data_f65dc7c3d4bd1ead848a075acfde2f56
#
_entry.id   f65dc7c3d4bd1ead848a075acfde2f56
#
_cell.length_a   1.000
_cell.length_b   1.000
_cell.length_c   1.000
_cell.angle_alpha   90.00
_cell.angle_beta   90.00
_cell.angle_gamma   90.00
#
_symmetry.space_group_name_H-M   'P 1'
#
loop_
_entity.id
_entity.type
_entity.pdbx_description
1 polymer ?
#
loop_
_entity_poly.entity_id
_entity_poly.type
_entity_poly.pdbx_seq_one_letter_code
_entity_poly.pdbx_strand_id
1 'polypeptide(L)'
;MSLTPGRNEFGVFETPPNTISDGSQTVTTAGTAVQLSTTSIPCKKVLITALGANSGNIWVGGSTVANGRGKQLVPLQDVEIDIDDLNKVYIDSTSDGDGVAFLYVTY
;
A
#
# COMPACT_ATOMS: atom_id res chain seq x y z
N MET A 1 33.70 -17.05 3.00
CA MET A 1 33.24 -15.71 3.43
C MET A 1 31.85 -15.83 4.03
N SER A 2 31.67 -15.29 5.19
CA SER A 2 30.33 -15.28 5.77
C SER A 2 29.53 -14.10 5.21
N LEU A 3 28.28 -14.36 4.91
CA LEU A 3 27.39 -13.30 4.47
C LEU A 3 26.80 -12.60 5.69
N THR A 4 26.88 -11.29 5.68
CA THR A 4 26.26 -10.44 6.68
C THR A 4 24.78 -10.23 6.32
N PRO A 5 23.87 -10.12 7.30
CA PRO A 5 22.48 -9.76 7.00
C PRO A 5 22.43 -8.51 6.11
N GLY A 6 21.59 -8.55 5.07
CA GLY A 6 21.47 -7.47 4.12
C GLY A 6 22.53 -7.47 3.02
N ARG A 7 23.34 -8.49 2.95
CA ARG A 7 24.39 -8.61 1.92
C ARG A 7 24.03 -9.70 0.94
N ASN A 8 24.03 -9.38 -0.35
CA ASN A 8 23.74 -10.36 -1.37
C ASN A 8 24.97 -11.24 -1.69
N GLU A 9 24.78 -12.24 -2.53
CA GLU A 9 25.82 -13.21 -2.89
C GLU A 9 27.02 -12.58 -3.62
N PHE A 10 26.87 -11.40 -4.19
CA PHE A 10 27.94 -10.69 -4.86
C PHE A 10 28.72 -9.76 -3.95
N GLY A 11 28.40 -9.73 -2.67
CA GLY A 11 29.08 -8.89 -1.70
C GLY A 11 28.55 -7.46 -1.65
N VAL A 12 27.51 -7.15 -2.37
CA VAL A 12 26.84 -5.84 -2.31
C VAL A 12 25.92 -5.82 -1.09
N PHE A 13 26.02 -4.77 -0.28
CA PHE A 13 25.13 -4.63 0.86
C PHE A 13 23.73 -4.23 0.42
N GLU A 14 22.76 -4.96 0.92
CA GLU A 14 21.37 -4.58 0.88
C GLU A 14 20.93 -4.36 2.32
N THR A 15 20.67 -3.11 2.68
CA THR A 15 20.19 -2.80 4.04
C THR A 15 18.73 -3.21 4.14
N PRO A 16 18.38 -4.14 5.05
CA PRO A 16 16.98 -4.49 5.24
C PRO A 16 16.20 -3.29 5.79
N PRO A 17 14.91 -3.19 5.52
CA PRO A 17 14.05 -2.23 6.20
C PRO A 17 14.14 -2.46 7.71
N ASN A 18 14.21 -1.38 8.46
CA ASN A 18 14.37 -1.46 9.91
C ASN A 18 13.31 -0.69 10.69
N THR A 19 12.37 -0.07 10.00
CA THR A 19 11.33 0.73 10.63
C THR A 19 9.98 0.34 10.06
N ILE A 20 9.02 0.14 10.94
CA ILE A 20 7.63 -0.15 10.59
C ILE A 20 6.79 1.06 10.98
N SER A 21 5.91 1.45 10.09
CA SER A 21 4.91 2.49 10.34
C SER A 21 3.57 2.08 9.75
N ASP A 22 2.52 2.76 10.13
CA ASP A 22 1.17 2.42 9.72
C ASP A 22 0.35 3.67 9.43
N GLY A 23 -0.83 3.45 8.88
CA GLY A 23 -1.77 4.51 8.59
C GLY A 23 -3.09 3.97 8.06
N SER A 24 -3.94 4.88 7.67
CA SER A 24 -5.22 4.55 7.06
C SER A 24 -5.59 5.59 6.03
N GLN A 25 -6.45 5.22 5.08
CA GLN A 25 -6.98 6.13 4.07
C GLN A 25 -8.42 5.78 3.79
N THR A 26 -9.23 6.79 3.57
CA THR A 26 -10.66 6.65 3.29
C THR A 26 -10.96 7.22 1.91
N VAL A 27 -11.77 6.50 1.13
CA VAL A 27 -12.32 6.99 -0.13
C VAL A 27 -13.64 7.68 0.20
N THR A 28 -13.62 8.99 0.30
CA THR A 28 -14.80 9.76 0.68
C THR A 28 -15.89 9.66 -0.37
N THR A 29 -15.51 9.70 -1.65
CA THR A 29 -16.43 9.62 -2.77
C THR A 29 -16.06 8.46 -3.66
N ALA A 30 -16.91 7.45 -3.75
CA ALA A 30 -16.71 6.32 -4.65
C ALA A 30 -16.57 6.80 -6.08
N GLY A 31 -15.59 6.25 -6.80
CA GLY A 31 -15.26 6.66 -8.16
C GLY A 31 -14.22 7.77 -8.25
N THR A 32 -13.81 8.34 -7.12
CA THR A 32 -12.74 9.33 -7.05
C THR A 32 -11.55 8.74 -6.31
N ALA A 33 -10.53 8.34 -7.07
CA ALA A 33 -9.34 7.71 -6.49
C ALA A 33 -8.58 8.70 -5.60
N VAL A 34 -8.03 8.17 -4.51
CA VAL A 34 -7.21 8.95 -3.57
C VAL A 34 -5.87 8.26 -3.36
N GLN A 35 -4.83 9.04 -3.11
CA GLN A 35 -3.51 8.50 -2.76
C GLN A 35 -3.52 7.93 -1.35
N LEU A 36 -2.73 6.90 -1.09
CA LEU A 36 -2.49 6.44 0.28
C LEU A 36 -1.93 7.56 1.15
N SER A 37 -1.09 8.39 0.55
CA SER A 37 -0.58 9.60 1.18
C SER A 37 -0.51 10.71 0.14
N THR A 38 -0.96 11.90 0.49
CA THR A 38 -0.82 13.08 -0.36
C THR A 38 0.55 13.70 -0.25
N THR A 39 1.30 13.38 0.81
CA THR A 39 2.71 13.78 0.97
C THR A 39 3.61 12.60 0.60
N SER A 40 4.84 12.92 0.20
CA SER A 40 5.85 11.91 -0.06
C SER A 40 6.21 11.19 1.24
N ILE A 41 6.03 9.88 1.26
CA ILE A 41 6.46 9.03 2.37
C ILE A 41 7.28 7.89 1.76
N PRO A 42 8.61 8.02 1.73
CA PRO A 42 9.47 6.97 1.20
C PRO A 42 9.29 5.66 1.96
N CYS A 43 9.25 4.57 1.22
CA CYS A 43 9.09 3.24 1.79
C CYS A 43 9.77 2.20 0.91
N LYS A 44 9.78 0.96 1.37
CA LYS A 44 10.29 -0.18 0.61
C LYS A 44 9.15 -1.09 0.18
N LYS A 45 8.12 -1.18 1.00
CA LYS A 45 7.01 -2.09 0.81
C LYS A 45 5.83 -1.60 1.63
N VAL A 46 4.64 -1.81 1.12
CA VAL A 46 3.40 -1.51 1.84
C VAL A 46 2.45 -2.71 1.76
N LEU A 47 1.83 -3.02 2.89
CA LEU A 47 0.73 -3.98 2.98
C LEU A 47 -0.55 -3.19 3.19
N ILE A 48 -1.52 -3.39 2.34
CA ILE A 48 -2.78 -2.65 2.34
C ILE A 48 -3.91 -3.64 2.58
N THR A 49 -4.73 -3.37 3.60
CA THR A 49 -5.86 -4.23 3.97
C THR A 49 -7.15 -3.45 3.88
N ALA A 50 -8.13 -3.97 3.16
CA ALA A 50 -9.47 -3.40 3.13
C ALA A 50 -10.12 -3.55 4.50
N LEU A 51 -10.71 -2.47 5.02
CA LEU A 51 -11.32 -2.49 6.35
C LEU A 51 -12.51 -3.45 6.38
N GLY A 52 -12.66 -4.15 7.50
CA GLY A 52 -13.73 -5.12 7.66
C GLY A 52 -15.12 -4.49 7.67
N ALA A 53 -15.23 -3.22 8.03
CA ALA A 53 -16.50 -2.49 8.06
C ALA A 53 -16.89 -1.89 6.70
N ASN A 54 -16.09 -2.07 5.64
CA ASN A 54 -16.42 -1.56 4.33
C ASN A 54 -17.74 -2.14 3.82
N SER A 55 -18.52 -1.29 3.15
CA SER A 55 -19.79 -1.71 2.53
C SER A 55 -19.56 -2.35 1.16
N GLY A 56 -18.50 -1.98 0.48
CA GLY A 56 -18.16 -2.48 -0.84
C GLY A 56 -16.72 -2.93 -0.92
N ASN A 57 -16.15 -2.82 -2.11
CA ASN A 57 -14.80 -3.29 -2.40
C ASN A 57 -13.85 -2.13 -2.59
N ILE A 58 -12.57 -2.36 -2.30
CA ILE A 58 -11.50 -1.44 -2.57
C ILE A 58 -10.76 -1.90 -3.83
N TRP A 59 -10.34 -0.95 -4.64
CA TRP A 59 -9.46 -1.16 -5.78
C TRP A 59 -8.14 -0.44 -5.51
N VAL A 60 -7.03 -1.15 -5.67
CA VAL A 60 -5.69 -0.62 -5.40
C VAL A 60 -4.91 -0.58 -6.71
N GLY A 61 -4.25 0.52 -6.98
CA GLY A 61 -3.45 0.65 -8.19
C GLY A 61 -2.71 1.97 -8.25
N GLY A 62 -2.44 2.42 -9.46
CA GLY A 62 -1.84 3.72 -9.73
C GLY A 62 -2.88 4.81 -9.91
N SER A 63 -2.47 5.95 -10.47
CA SER A 63 -3.34 7.13 -10.57
C SER A 63 -4.60 6.95 -11.41
N THR A 64 -4.68 5.87 -12.18
CA THR A 64 -5.85 5.57 -13.02
C THR A 64 -6.72 4.47 -12.45
N VAL A 65 -6.50 4.08 -11.19
CA VAL A 65 -7.28 3.03 -10.55
C VAL A 65 -8.76 3.42 -10.50
N ALA A 66 -9.62 2.44 -10.74
CA ALA A 66 -11.07 2.63 -10.74
C ALA A 66 -11.72 1.27 -10.51
N ASN A 67 -13.02 1.26 -10.34
CA ASN A 67 -13.79 0.02 -10.29
C ASN A 67 -13.54 -0.79 -11.57
N GLY A 68 -12.99 -1.99 -11.38
CA GLY A 68 -12.61 -2.86 -12.51
C GLY A 68 -11.18 -2.64 -13.00
N ARG A 69 -10.40 -1.75 -12.39
CA ARG A 69 -9.02 -1.47 -12.76
C ARG A 69 -8.12 -1.48 -11.53
N GLY A 70 -7.20 -2.41 -11.49
CA GLY A 70 -6.27 -2.56 -10.39
C GLY A 70 -6.49 -3.87 -9.66
N LYS A 71 -6.10 -3.93 -8.40
CA LYS A 71 -6.29 -5.11 -7.55
C LYS A 71 -7.51 -4.91 -6.67
N GLN A 72 -8.49 -5.79 -6.79
CA GLN A 72 -9.69 -5.76 -5.95
C GLN A 72 -9.41 -6.37 -4.58
N LEU A 73 -9.88 -5.69 -3.55
CA LEU A 73 -9.87 -6.19 -2.18
C LEU A 73 -11.30 -6.16 -1.63
N VAL A 74 -11.84 -7.32 -1.30
CA VAL A 74 -13.06 -7.39 -0.49
C VAL A 74 -12.72 -7.12 0.96
N PRO A 75 -13.69 -6.79 1.83
CA PRO A 75 -13.38 -6.53 3.24
C PRO A 75 -12.47 -7.60 3.85
N LEU A 76 -11.44 -7.17 4.57
CA LEU A 76 -10.41 -7.98 5.21
C LEU A 76 -9.37 -8.61 4.27
N GLN A 77 -9.51 -8.49 2.95
CA GLN A 77 -8.44 -8.89 2.03
C GLN A 77 -7.31 -7.88 2.04
N ASP A 78 -6.12 -8.36 1.72
CA ASP A 78 -4.94 -7.51 1.67
C ASP A 78 -4.14 -7.73 0.38
N VAL A 79 -3.24 -6.78 0.12
CA VAL A 79 -2.26 -6.87 -0.96
C VAL A 79 -0.95 -6.24 -0.48
N GLU A 80 0.15 -6.86 -0.86
CA GLU A 80 1.49 -6.38 -0.57
C GLU A 80 2.11 -5.82 -1.85
N ILE A 81 2.69 -4.63 -1.77
CA ILE A 81 3.24 -3.93 -2.92
C ILE A 81 4.64 -3.44 -2.58
N ASP A 82 5.60 -3.76 -3.45
CA ASP A 82 6.92 -3.16 -3.42
C ASP A 82 6.84 -1.82 -4.13
N ILE A 83 7.05 -0.76 -3.41
CA ILE A 83 6.95 0.61 -3.93
C ILE A 83 7.86 1.51 -3.09
N ASP A 84 8.39 2.55 -3.68
CA ASP A 84 9.35 3.44 -3.04
C ASP A 84 8.73 4.66 -2.37
N ASP A 85 7.45 4.90 -2.59
CA ASP A 85 6.75 6.04 -1.99
C ASP A 85 5.25 5.76 -1.94
N LEU A 86 4.62 6.04 -0.80
CA LEU A 86 3.19 5.82 -0.61
C LEU A 86 2.35 6.73 -1.50
N ASN A 87 2.87 7.89 -1.94
CA ASN A 87 2.11 8.80 -2.79
C ASN A 87 1.91 8.28 -4.21
N LYS A 88 2.56 7.17 -4.57
CA LYS A 88 2.40 6.52 -5.87
C LYS A 88 1.27 5.48 -5.89
N VAL A 89 0.74 5.13 -4.74
CA VAL A 89 -0.33 4.14 -4.61
C VAL A 89 -1.66 4.87 -4.43
N TYR A 90 -2.62 4.48 -5.24
CA TYR A 90 -3.97 5.05 -5.21
C TYR A 90 -4.97 3.95 -4.88
N ILE A 91 -6.06 4.35 -4.26
CA ILE A 91 -7.19 3.47 -3.98
C ILE A 91 -8.48 4.12 -4.44
N ASP A 92 -9.43 3.30 -4.81
CA ASP A 92 -10.80 3.70 -5.08
C ASP A 92 -11.73 2.68 -4.42
N SER A 93 -12.99 3.00 -4.30
CA SER A 93 -13.96 2.10 -3.69
C SER A 93 -15.26 2.11 -4.48
N THR A 94 -16.08 1.10 -4.24
CA THR A 94 -17.42 1.01 -4.82
C THR A 94 -18.49 1.64 -3.94
N SER A 95 -18.12 2.08 -2.73
CA SER A 95 -19.05 2.72 -1.79
C SER A 95 -18.37 3.89 -1.10
N ASP A 96 -19.11 4.96 -0.88
CA ASP A 96 -18.59 6.13 -0.18
C ASP A 96 -18.20 5.78 1.26
N GLY A 97 -17.08 6.30 1.70
CA GLY A 97 -16.62 6.13 3.08
C GLY A 97 -15.86 4.85 3.37
N ASP A 98 -15.74 3.96 2.40
CA ASP A 98 -14.92 2.76 2.55
C ASP A 98 -13.43 3.12 2.58
N GLY A 99 -12.63 2.30 3.23
CA GLY A 99 -11.23 2.62 3.38
C GLY A 99 -10.33 1.41 3.59
N VAL A 100 -9.06 1.72 3.80
CA VAL A 100 -8.01 0.74 4.04
C VAL A 100 -7.21 1.13 5.27
N ALA A 101 -6.63 0.12 5.91
CA ALA A 101 -5.48 0.29 6.79
C ALA A 101 -4.24 -0.16 6.04
N PHE A 102 -3.10 0.43 6.35
CA PHE A 102 -1.86 0.01 5.70
C PHE A 102 -0.71 0.02 6.69
N LEU A 103 0.26 -0.83 6.38
CA LEU A 103 1.49 -0.99 7.12
C LEU A 103 2.63 -0.89 6.13
N TYR A 104 3.65 -0.11 6.43
CA TYR A 104 4.79 0.01 5.52
C TYR A 104 6.10 -0.06 6.27
N VAL A 105 7.14 -0.42 5.54
CA VAL A 105 8.48 -0.55 6.09
C VAL A 105 9.43 0.41 5.38
N THR A 106 10.32 0.98 6.15
CA THR A 106 11.33 1.91 5.66
C THR A 106 12.68 1.61 6.29
N TYR A 107 13.69 2.35 5.87
CA TYR A 107 14.99 2.34 6.53
C TYR A 107 14.98 3.20 7.78
#